data_91b2a86f267d39c4e96d5dbf3f5ee28b
#
_entry.id   91b2a86f267d39c4e96d5dbf3f5ee28b
#
_cell.length_a   1.000
_cell.length_b   1.000
_cell.length_c   1.000
_cell.angle_alpha   90.00
_cell.angle_beta   90.00
_cell.angle_gamma   90.00
#
_symmetry.space_group_name_H-M   'P 1'
#
loop_
_entity.id
_entity.type
_entity.pdbx_description
1 polymer ?
#
loop_
_entity_poly.entity_id
_entity_poly.type
_entity_poly.pdbx_seq_one_letter_code
_entity_poly.pdbx_strand_id
1 'polypeptide(L)'
;SFKLYLNSYNNTRFATAQDVQARLRTDISEAVWRGAETPGTVGVRLVLPEQFDQEPLHELDGLLLDRLDIECDTYQPAPELLRAAMDEAPVSEVLVSHLLKSNCLVTGQPDWGSVRIAYSGPQIDQERLLQYIVSFRNHNEFHEQCVERIYMDLWTRCKPIKLEVYARYTRRGGLDINPWRTSHPQAMPKNVRTARQ
;
A
#
# COMPACT_ATOMS: atom_id res chain seq x y z
N SER A 1 9.37 -9.05 14.81
CA SER A 1 9.22 -9.04 13.36
C SER A 1 8.31 -10.18 12.91
N PHE A 2 7.33 -9.89 12.06
CA PHE A 2 6.40 -10.91 11.53
C PHE A 2 7.15 -12.02 10.78
N LYS A 3 8.18 -11.68 10.04
CA LYS A 3 9.03 -12.65 9.34
C LYS A 3 9.73 -13.63 10.31
N LEU A 4 10.28 -13.13 11.42
CA LEU A 4 10.86 -14.00 12.44
C LEU A 4 9.82 -14.87 13.15
N TYR A 5 8.64 -14.33 13.37
CA TYR A 5 7.51 -15.07 13.90
C TYR A 5 7.12 -16.24 12.98
N LEU A 6 6.94 -15.99 11.68
CA LEU A 6 6.67 -17.05 10.71
C LEU A 6 7.80 -18.07 10.62
N ASN A 7 9.05 -17.62 10.72
CA ASN A 7 10.22 -18.50 10.71
C ASN A 7 10.23 -19.49 11.89
N SER A 8 9.64 -19.12 13.04
CA SER A 8 9.53 -20.03 14.19
C SER A 8 8.66 -21.25 13.92
N TYR A 9 7.81 -21.19 12.88
CA TYR A 9 6.93 -22.31 12.48
C TYR A 9 7.65 -23.39 11.68
N ASN A 10 8.81 -23.10 11.09
CA ASN A 10 9.55 -24.03 10.23
C ASN A 10 9.88 -25.36 10.90
N ASN A 11 10.11 -25.32 12.23
CA ASN A 11 10.40 -26.51 13.03
C ASN A 11 9.26 -26.88 13.99
N THR A 12 8.09 -26.30 13.80
CA THR A 12 6.90 -26.58 14.64
C THR A 12 5.94 -27.50 13.92
N ARG A 13 5.53 -28.58 14.58
CA ARG A 13 4.54 -29.51 14.04
C ARG A 13 3.14 -29.06 14.43
N PHE A 14 2.27 -28.89 13.44
CA PHE A 14 0.84 -28.65 13.62
C PHE A 14 0.05 -29.87 13.15
N ALA A 15 -1.10 -30.15 13.78
CA ALA A 15 -1.94 -31.28 13.39
C ALA A 15 -2.67 -31.00 12.06
N THR A 16 -3.11 -29.75 11.84
CA THR A 16 -3.85 -29.35 10.64
C THR A 16 -3.46 -27.96 10.16
N ALA A 17 -3.77 -27.64 8.90
CA ALA A 17 -3.65 -26.30 8.36
C ALA A 17 -4.56 -25.29 9.07
N GLN A 18 -5.72 -25.75 9.56
CA GLN A 18 -6.67 -24.95 10.33
C GLN A 18 -6.06 -24.51 11.67
N ASP A 19 -5.27 -25.35 12.32
CA ASP A 19 -4.58 -25.00 13.58
C ASP A 19 -3.56 -23.87 13.33
N VAL A 20 -2.83 -23.93 12.21
CA VAL A 20 -1.91 -22.84 11.79
C VAL A 20 -2.69 -21.55 11.58
N GLN A 21 -3.80 -21.60 10.86
CA GLN A 21 -4.63 -20.43 10.58
C GLN A 21 -5.19 -19.81 11.86
N ALA A 22 -5.72 -20.64 12.76
CA ALA A 22 -6.26 -20.19 14.05
C ALA A 22 -5.17 -19.54 14.91
N ARG A 23 -4.00 -20.16 14.99
CA ARG A 23 -2.87 -19.64 15.75
C ARG A 23 -2.39 -18.31 15.21
N LEU A 24 -2.19 -18.19 13.90
CA LEU A 24 -1.83 -16.93 13.25
C LEU A 24 -2.83 -15.82 13.55
N ARG A 25 -4.14 -16.11 13.45
CA ARG A 25 -5.18 -15.13 13.74
C ARG A 25 -5.11 -14.64 15.18
N THR A 26 -4.97 -15.53 16.12
CA THR A 26 -4.90 -15.19 17.56
C THR A 26 -3.65 -14.34 17.86
N ASP A 27 -2.49 -14.84 17.50
CA ASP A 27 -1.22 -14.20 17.86
C ASP A 27 -1.05 -12.83 17.18
N ILE A 28 -1.49 -12.70 15.91
CA ILE A 28 -1.40 -11.42 15.19
C ILE A 28 -2.43 -10.44 15.77
N SER A 29 -3.66 -10.87 16.06
CA SER A 29 -4.67 -10.01 16.68
C SER A 29 -4.17 -9.47 18.01
N GLU A 30 -3.60 -10.32 18.85
CA GLU A 30 -3.05 -9.92 20.13
C GLU A 30 -1.87 -8.94 19.97
N ALA A 31 -0.99 -9.18 19.00
CA ALA A 31 0.17 -8.33 18.78
C ALA A 31 -0.19 -6.95 18.21
N VAL A 32 -1.15 -6.90 17.27
CA VAL A 32 -1.54 -5.67 16.54
C VAL A 32 -2.48 -4.80 17.37
N TRP A 33 -3.43 -5.42 18.07
CA TRP A 33 -4.51 -4.70 18.78
C TRP A 33 -4.30 -4.58 20.28
N ARG A 34 -3.11 -4.94 20.78
CA ARG A 34 -2.79 -4.83 22.21
C ARG A 34 -2.95 -3.38 22.68
N GLY A 35 -3.89 -3.16 23.59
CA GLY A 35 -4.18 -1.84 24.16
C GLY A 35 -5.00 -0.91 23.26
N ALA A 36 -5.48 -1.38 22.12
CA ALA A 36 -6.36 -0.59 21.28
C ALA A 36 -7.78 -0.50 21.89
N GLU A 37 -8.35 0.70 21.97
CA GLU A 37 -9.73 0.90 22.43
C GLU A 37 -10.74 0.25 21.51
N THR A 38 -10.47 0.26 20.20
CA THR A 38 -11.31 -0.36 19.18
C THR A 38 -10.46 -1.32 18.36
N PRO A 39 -10.40 -2.61 18.75
CA PRO A 39 -9.64 -3.60 18.00
C PRO A 39 -10.27 -3.88 16.63
N GLY A 40 -9.44 -4.00 15.63
CA GLY A 40 -9.82 -4.45 14.29
C GLY A 40 -9.90 -5.98 14.22
N THR A 41 -9.99 -6.49 13.01
CA THR A 41 -10.02 -7.93 12.74
C THR A 41 -8.80 -8.37 11.94
N VAL A 42 -8.33 -9.59 12.19
CA VAL A 42 -7.26 -10.22 11.42
C VAL A 42 -7.86 -11.36 10.60
N GLY A 43 -7.84 -11.20 9.28
CA GLY A 43 -8.15 -12.27 8.33
C GLY A 43 -6.88 -13.05 7.99
N VAL A 44 -6.95 -14.36 7.95
CA VAL A 44 -5.84 -15.22 7.51
C VAL A 44 -6.36 -16.15 6.41
N ARG A 45 -5.70 -16.13 5.26
CA ARG A 45 -5.94 -17.07 4.16
C ARG A 45 -4.68 -17.90 3.97
N LEU A 46 -4.80 -19.19 3.94
CA LEU A 46 -3.75 -20.11 3.55
C LEU A 46 -3.98 -20.53 2.10
N VAL A 47 -2.95 -20.54 1.31
CA VAL A 47 -2.95 -21.08 -0.06
C VAL A 47 -2.00 -22.26 -0.06
N LEU A 48 -2.54 -23.44 -0.26
CA LEU A 48 -1.78 -24.69 -0.27
C LEU A 48 -1.12 -24.91 -1.65
N PRO A 49 -0.04 -25.71 -1.75
CA PRO A 49 0.71 -25.92 -2.99
C PRO A 49 -0.17 -26.30 -4.18
N GLU A 50 -1.19 -27.13 -3.99
CA GLU A 50 -2.14 -27.55 -5.02
C GLU A 50 -3.06 -26.43 -5.54
N GLN A 51 -3.05 -25.25 -4.89
CA GLN A 51 -3.83 -24.09 -5.26
C GLN A 51 -3.00 -22.99 -5.93
N PHE A 52 -1.66 -23.13 -5.99
CA PHE A 52 -0.77 -22.05 -6.47
C PHE A 52 -1.06 -21.64 -7.91
N ASP A 53 -1.40 -22.58 -8.78
CA ASP A 53 -1.70 -22.31 -10.19
C ASP A 53 -3.02 -21.53 -10.38
N GLN A 54 -3.84 -21.45 -9.34
CA GLN A 54 -5.12 -20.74 -9.35
C GLN A 54 -4.99 -19.30 -8.86
N GLU A 55 -3.83 -18.90 -8.32
CA GLU A 55 -3.61 -17.55 -7.83
C GLU A 55 -3.40 -16.58 -9.00
N PRO A 56 -4.32 -15.61 -9.20
CA PRO A 56 -4.26 -14.71 -10.33
C PRO A 56 -3.14 -13.68 -10.19
N LEU A 57 -2.65 -13.19 -11.32
CA LEU A 57 -1.84 -11.98 -11.42
C LEU A 57 -2.64 -10.90 -12.14
N HIS A 58 -2.77 -9.74 -11.53
CA HIS A 58 -3.42 -8.56 -12.15
C HIS A 58 -2.69 -7.29 -11.74
N GLU A 59 -2.54 -6.39 -12.68
CA GLU A 59 -2.05 -5.05 -12.39
C GLU A 59 -3.16 -4.20 -11.71
N LEU A 60 -2.74 -3.12 -11.06
CA LEU A 60 -3.67 -2.15 -10.49
C LEU A 60 -4.42 -1.43 -11.63
N ASP A 61 -5.73 -1.30 -11.49
CA ASP A 61 -6.60 -0.58 -12.42
C ASP A 61 -6.48 0.93 -12.23
N GLY A 62 -6.60 1.69 -13.31
CA GLY A 62 -6.59 3.15 -13.31
C GLY A 62 -5.82 3.77 -14.48
N LEU A 63 -5.81 5.09 -14.53
CA LEU A 63 -5.04 5.87 -15.49
C LEU A 63 -3.56 5.85 -15.07
N LEU A 64 -2.70 5.33 -15.94
CA LEU A 64 -1.26 5.24 -15.68
C LEU A 64 -0.58 6.59 -15.86
N LEU A 65 0.00 7.12 -14.78
CA LEU A 65 0.72 8.40 -14.75
C LEU A 65 2.13 8.32 -15.34
N ASP A 66 2.75 7.14 -15.35
CA ASP A 66 4.16 6.94 -15.65
C ASP A 66 4.58 7.30 -17.09
N ARG A 67 3.60 7.58 -17.95
CA ARG A 67 3.81 8.01 -19.34
C ARG A 67 3.86 9.52 -19.52
N LEU A 68 3.62 10.28 -18.45
CA LEU A 68 3.73 11.74 -18.49
C LEU A 68 5.21 12.12 -18.65
N ASP A 69 5.46 13.04 -19.59
CA ASP A 69 6.80 13.58 -19.84
C ASP A 69 7.06 14.74 -18.86
N ILE A 70 7.64 14.41 -17.71
CA ILE A 70 7.91 15.36 -16.63
C ILE A 70 9.37 15.33 -16.21
N GLU A 71 9.87 16.46 -15.74
CA GLU A 71 11.16 16.55 -15.05
C GLU A 71 10.96 16.38 -13.54
N CYS A 72 11.87 15.64 -12.89
CA CYS A 72 11.89 15.44 -11.43
C CYS A 72 13.28 15.77 -10.90
N ASP A 73 13.35 16.69 -9.96
CA ASP A 73 14.59 17.14 -9.30
C ASP A 73 14.56 16.98 -7.77
N THR A 74 13.41 16.59 -7.23
CA THR A 74 13.15 16.49 -5.79
C THR A 74 12.97 15.03 -5.38
N TYR A 75 13.78 14.57 -4.41
CA TYR A 75 13.84 13.16 -3.98
C TYR A 75 13.68 12.98 -2.47
N GLN A 76 13.03 13.94 -1.82
CA GLN A 76 12.47 13.85 -0.47
C GLN A 76 10.98 14.22 -0.55
N PRO A 77 10.09 13.63 0.28
CA PRO A 77 8.66 13.89 0.21
C PRO A 77 8.34 15.39 0.18
N ALA A 78 7.71 15.82 -0.90
CA ALA A 78 7.45 17.22 -1.20
C ALA A 78 5.94 17.49 -1.38
N PRO A 79 5.15 17.50 -0.30
CA PRO A 79 3.70 17.69 -0.37
C PRO A 79 3.29 19.05 -0.97
N GLU A 80 4.19 20.03 -1.00
CA GLU A 80 4.00 21.32 -1.66
C GLU A 80 3.89 21.22 -3.18
N LEU A 81 4.29 20.11 -3.79
CA LEU A 81 4.09 19.85 -5.20
C LEU A 81 2.61 19.59 -5.55
N LEU A 82 1.86 19.02 -4.61
CA LEU A 82 0.47 18.65 -4.83
C LEU A 82 -0.42 19.87 -5.10
N ARG A 83 -1.20 19.78 -6.17
CA ARG A 83 -2.18 20.79 -6.61
C ARG A 83 -3.49 20.10 -7.00
N ALA A 84 -4.60 20.82 -6.84
CA ALA A 84 -5.90 20.42 -7.36
C ALA A 84 -6.71 21.64 -7.77
N ALA A 85 -7.61 21.46 -8.74
CA ALA A 85 -8.47 22.51 -9.29
C ALA A 85 -9.66 22.78 -8.36
N MET A 86 -9.46 23.64 -7.37
CA MET A 86 -10.44 23.88 -6.28
C MET A 86 -11.71 24.59 -6.74
N ASP A 87 -11.64 25.32 -7.84
CA ASP A 87 -12.73 26.15 -8.35
C ASP A 87 -13.50 25.46 -9.50
N GLU A 88 -13.14 24.20 -9.80
CA GLU A 88 -13.77 23.42 -10.86
C GLU A 88 -14.75 22.38 -10.29
N ALA A 89 -15.61 21.83 -11.17
CA ALA A 89 -16.53 20.76 -10.78
C ALA A 89 -15.76 19.52 -10.30
N PRO A 90 -16.21 18.87 -9.22
CA PRO A 90 -15.56 17.65 -8.72
C PRO A 90 -15.56 16.54 -9.77
N VAL A 91 -14.47 15.78 -9.79
CA VAL A 91 -14.30 14.58 -10.63
C VAL A 91 -14.21 13.32 -9.77
N SER A 92 -14.33 12.16 -10.43
CA SER A 92 -13.98 10.86 -9.83
C SER A 92 -12.96 10.19 -10.73
N GLU A 93 -11.77 9.95 -10.20
CA GLU A 93 -10.66 9.37 -10.94
C GLU A 93 -9.97 8.24 -10.16
N VAL A 94 -9.36 7.35 -10.91
CA VAL A 94 -8.45 6.33 -10.40
C VAL A 94 -7.11 6.48 -11.11
N LEU A 95 -6.07 6.84 -10.38
CA LEU A 95 -4.73 7.11 -10.87
C LEU A 95 -3.75 6.04 -10.37
N VAL A 96 -2.82 5.62 -11.21
CA VAL A 96 -1.85 4.58 -10.89
C VAL A 96 -0.44 5.03 -11.28
N SER A 97 0.53 4.72 -10.44
CA SER A 97 1.94 4.83 -10.78
C SER A 97 2.72 3.61 -10.27
N HIS A 98 3.66 3.13 -11.06
CA HIS A 98 4.61 2.07 -10.72
C HIS A 98 5.98 2.64 -10.33
N LEU A 99 6.10 3.97 -10.19
CA LEU A 99 7.36 4.66 -9.89
C LEU A 99 7.54 4.96 -8.40
N LEU A 100 6.61 4.55 -7.55
CA LEU A 100 6.80 4.68 -6.10
C LEU A 100 8.01 3.87 -5.66
N LYS A 101 8.95 4.56 -5.00
CA LYS A 101 10.13 3.94 -4.41
C LYS A 101 10.49 4.71 -3.14
N SER A 102 10.68 4.00 -2.06
CA SER A 102 11.25 4.50 -0.81
C SER A 102 12.38 3.57 -0.36
N ASN A 103 12.92 3.79 0.83
CA ASN A 103 13.92 2.92 1.43
C ASN A 103 13.42 2.41 2.78
N CYS A 104 13.83 1.22 3.13
CA CYS A 104 13.59 0.67 4.45
C CYS A 104 14.24 1.54 5.52
N LEU A 105 13.48 1.93 6.54
CA LEU A 105 13.96 2.74 7.64
C LEU A 105 15.15 2.11 8.39
N VAL A 106 15.21 0.78 8.45
CA VAL A 106 16.21 0.06 9.24
C VAL A 106 17.45 -0.29 8.41
N THR A 107 17.26 -0.74 7.17
CA THR A 107 18.37 -1.29 6.35
C THR A 107 18.81 -0.37 5.22
N GLY A 108 18.04 0.68 4.91
CA GLY A 108 18.28 1.56 3.75
C GLY A 108 18.08 0.87 2.40
N GLN A 109 17.66 -0.39 2.37
CA GLN A 109 17.40 -1.09 1.11
C GLN A 109 16.17 -0.53 0.40
N PRO A 110 16.15 -0.53 -0.96
CA PRO A 110 15.04 0.02 -1.72
C PRO A 110 13.77 -0.82 -1.57
N ASP A 111 12.66 -0.13 -1.38
CA ASP A 111 11.31 -0.65 -1.36
C ASP A 111 10.54 -0.12 -2.58
N TRP A 112 10.48 -0.91 -3.63
CA TRP A 112 9.77 -0.60 -4.87
C TRP A 112 8.28 -0.93 -4.73
N GLY A 113 7.43 -0.01 -5.18
CA GLY A 113 5.98 -0.20 -5.09
C GLY A 113 5.24 0.32 -6.32
N SER A 114 3.99 -0.11 -6.42
CA SER A 114 2.96 0.49 -7.26
C SER A 114 1.92 1.11 -6.36
N VAL A 115 1.46 2.31 -6.67
CA VAL A 115 0.43 3.01 -5.90
C VAL A 115 -0.78 3.29 -6.77
N ARG A 116 -1.97 3.02 -6.19
CA ARG A 116 -3.28 3.35 -6.74
C ARG A 116 -3.92 4.39 -5.85
N ILE A 117 -4.40 5.46 -6.47
CA ILE A 117 -5.09 6.57 -5.79
C ILE A 117 -6.46 6.70 -6.45
N ALA A 118 -7.52 6.35 -5.71
CA ALA A 118 -8.89 6.55 -6.15
C ALA A 118 -9.52 7.68 -5.32
N TYR A 119 -10.13 8.64 -5.99
CA TYR A 119 -10.70 9.78 -5.29
C TYR A 119 -11.93 10.36 -6.00
N SER A 120 -12.72 11.10 -5.22
CA SER A 120 -13.73 12.03 -5.73
C SER A 120 -13.47 13.39 -5.09
N GLY A 121 -13.46 14.45 -5.88
CA GLY A 121 -13.19 15.81 -5.40
C GLY A 121 -12.59 16.72 -6.46
N PRO A 122 -11.92 17.81 -6.07
CA PRO A 122 -11.19 18.66 -6.99
C PRO A 122 -10.19 17.87 -7.81
N GLN A 123 -10.12 18.12 -9.11
CA GLN A 123 -9.23 17.38 -10.02
C GLN A 123 -7.78 17.59 -9.64
N ILE A 124 -7.08 16.50 -9.34
CA ILE A 124 -5.66 16.53 -8.96
C ILE A 124 -4.80 16.72 -10.21
N ASP A 125 -3.84 17.63 -10.14
CA ASP A 125 -2.83 17.82 -11.19
C ASP A 125 -1.96 16.56 -11.28
N GLN A 126 -2.07 15.86 -12.40
CA GLN A 126 -1.46 14.53 -12.61
C GLN A 126 0.06 14.61 -12.72
N GLU A 127 0.61 15.67 -13.33
CA GLU A 127 2.06 15.88 -13.45
C GLU A 127 2.66 16.14 -12.06
N ARG A 128 2.04 17.02 -11.28
CA ARG A 128 2.45 17.31 -9.91
C ARG A 128 2.31 16.12 -8.99
N LEU A 129 1.26 15.32 -9.16
CA LEU A 129 1.10 14.07 -8.42
C LEU A 129 2.23 13.09 -8.73
N LEU A 130 2.59 12.92 -10.01
CA LEU A 130 3.69 12.05 -10.39
C LEU A 130 5.02 12.54 -9.84
N GLN A 131 5.31 13.85 -9.89
CA GLN A 131 6.48 14.46 -9.25
C GLN A 131 6.51 14.17 -7.74
N TYR A 132 5.37 14.30 -7.07
CA TYR A 132 5.24 14.00 -5.64
C TYR A 132 5.53 12.52 -5.36
N ILE A 133 4.98 11.57 -6.14
CA ILE A 133 5.25 10.14 -5.98
C ILE A 133 6.75 9.84 -6.15
N VAL A 134 7.38 10.44 -7.16
CA VAL A 134 8.82 10.28 -7.41
C VAL A 134 9.67 10.88 -6.30
N SER A 135 9.19 11.90 -5.60
CA SER A 135 9.94 12.55 -4.51
C SER A 135 10.27 11.62 -3.34
N PHE A 136 9.61 10.47 -3.22
CA PHE A 136 9.91 9.48 -2.17
C PHE A 136 11.23 8.71 -2.37
N ARG A 137 11.92 8.86 -3.48
CA ARG A 137 13.07 8.01 -3.88
C ARG A 137 14.18 7.90 -2.84
N ASN A 138 14.46 8.95 -2.08
CA ASN A 138 15.50 8.95 -1.04
C ASN A 138 14.90 9.00 0.38
N HIS A 139 13.60 8.78 0.51
CA HIS A 139 12.91 8.78 1.79
C HIS A 139 13.02 7.41 2.48
N ASN A 140 13.32 7.43 3.77
CA ASN A 140 13.41 6.22 4.59
C ASN A 140 12.21 6.14 5.54
N GLU A 141 11.31 5.19 5.29
CA GLU A 141 10.11 4.99 6.09
C GLU A 141 9.59 3.55 5.90
N PHE A 142 8.75 3.06 6.81
CA PHE A 142 8.06 1.79 6.59
C PHE A 142 6.95 1.95 5.55
N HIS A 143 6.60 0.86 4.85
CA HIS A 143 5.59 0.86 3.80
C HIS A 143 4.25 1.45 4.26
N GLU A 144 3.81 1.05 5.45
CA GLU A 144 2.55 1.49 6.06
C GLU A 144 2.55 3.00 6.30
N GLN A 145 3.66 3.53 6.81
CA GLN A 145 3.81 4.96 7.07
C GLN A 145 3.91 5.77 5.77
N CYS A 146 4.56 5.23 4.72
CA CYS A 146 4.58 5.87 3.39
C CYS A 146 3.16 6.04 2.83
N VAL A 147 2.34 5.01 2.91
CA VAL A 147 0.94 5.09 2.42
C VAL A 147 0.11 6.04 3.26
N GLU A 148 0.27 6.03 4.58
CA GLU A 148 -0.41 6.98 5.46
C GLU A 148 0.01 8.43 5.16
N ARG A 149 1.29 8.68 4.91
CA ARG A 149 1.81 9.99 4.50
C ARG A 149 1.20 10.44 3.17
N ILE A 150 1.22 9.58 2.14
CA ILE A 150 0.63 9.89 0.84
C ILE A 150 -0.87 10.22 1.01
N TYR A 151 -1.58 9.43 1.81
CA TYR A 151 -2.99 9.68 2.09
C TYR A 151 -3.21 11.03 2.78
N MET A 152 -2.45 11.34 3.82
CA MET A 152 -2.60 12.60 4.59
C MET A 152 -2.19 13.82 3.79
N ASP A 153 -1.14 13.73 2.97
CA ASP A 153 -0.70 14.81 2.11
C ASP A 153 -1.75 15.13 1.03
N LEU A 154 -2.30 14.10 0.37
CA LEU A 154 -3.40 14.26 -0.59
C LEU A 154 -4.66 14.81 0.08
N TRP A 155 -5.02 14.27 1.25
CA TRP A 155 -6.18 14.74 1.99
C TRP A 155 -6.07 16.22 2.34
N THR A 156 -4.91 16.63 2.80
CA THR A 156 -4.66 18.00 3.25
C THR A 156 -4.53 18.99 2.08
N ARG A 157 -3.81 18.60 1.02
CA ARG A 157 -3.47 19.51 -0.08
C ARG A 157 -4.52 19.55 -1.18
N CYS A 158 -5.12 18.41 -1.51
CA CYS A 158 -6.06 18.29 -2.62
C CYS A 158 -7.53 18.30 -2.15
N LYS A 159 -7.79 18.16 -0.85
CA LYS A 159 -9.11 18.24 -0.21
C LYS A 159 -10.18 17.39 -0.90
N PRO A 160 -9.93 16.10 -1.16
CA PRO A 160 -10.91 15.24 -1.80
C PRO A 160 -12.13 15.04 -0.89
N ILE A 161 -13.29 14.74 -1.47
CA ILE A 161 -14.51 14.33 -0.77
C ILE A 161 -14.40 12.89 -0.32
N LYS A 162 -13.80 12.03 -1.17
CA LYS A 162 -13.48 10.64 -0.90
C LYS A 162 -12.06 10.38 -1.37
N LEU A 163 -11.32 9.57 -0.63
CA LEU A 163 -9.94 9.19 -0.97
C LEU A 163 -9.67 7.76 -0.56
N GLU A 164 -9.00 7.04 -1.44
CA GLU A 164 -8.38 5.76 -1.20
C GLU A 164 -6.95 5.79 -1.71
N VAL A 165 -6.01 5.33 -0.91
CA VAL A 165 -4.62 5.08 -1.31
C VAL A 165 -4.29 3.63 -1.03
N TYR A 166 -3.86 2.91 -2.04
CA TYR A 166 -3.47 1.51 -1.97
C TYR A 166 -2.13 1.30 -2.65
N ALA A 167 -1.16 0.74 -1.94
CA ALA A 167 0.13 0.41 -2.52
C ALA A 167 0.40 -1.10 -2.49
N ARG A 168 1.10 -1.56 -3.52
CA ARG A 168 1.61 -2.93 -3.64
C ARG A 168 3.12 -2.88 -3.78
N TYR A 169 3.82 -3.34 -2.74
CA TYR A 169 5.28 -3.35 -2.71
C TYR A 169 5.86 -4.70 -3.15
N THR A 170 7.02 -4.66 -3.75
CA THR A 170 7.76 -5.87 -4.10
C THR A 170 8.18 -6.63 -2.84
N ARG A 171 8.31 -7.95 -2.96
CA ARG A 171 8.68 -8.80 -1.82
C ARG A 171 10.09 -8.54 -1.32
N ARG A 172 10.22 -8.65 -0.01
CA ARG A 172 11.50 -8.72 0.66
C ARG A 172 11.50 -9.92 1.62
N GLY A 173 12.43 -10.86 1.38
CA GLY A 173 12.51 -12.08 2.18
C GLY A 173 11.23 -12.92 2.17
N GLY A 174 10.54 -12.99 1.03
CA GLY A 174 9.33 -13.76 0.85
C GLY A 174 8.02 -13.10 1.31
N LEU A 175 8.09 -11.87 1.84
CA LEU A 175 6.92 -11.11 2.30
C LEU A 175 6.71 -9.86 1.45
N ASP A 176 5.48 -9.61 1.06
CA ASP A 176 5.01 -8.34 0.52
C ASP A 176 4.08 -7.64 1.53
N ILE A 177 4.19 -6.33 1.62
CA ILE A 177 3.39 -5.49 2.49
C ILE A 177 2.62 -4.52 1.60
N ASN A 178 1.29 -4.55 1.69
CA ASN A 178 0.42 -3.82 0.78
C ASN A 178 -0.57 -2.95 1.57
N PRO A 179 -0.12 -1.78 2.04
CA PRO A 179 -0.93 -0.91 2.88
C PRO A 179 -2.08 -0.30 2.09
N TRP A 180 -3.20 -0.13 2.78
CA TRP A 180 -4.41 0.46 2.24
C TRP A 180 -5.03 1.42 3.25
N ARG A 181 -5.39 2.62 2.78
CA ARG A 181 -6.04 3.66 3.56
C ARG A 181 -7.23 4.24 2.80
N THR A 182 -8.37 4.38 3.46
CA THR A 182 -9.58 4.95 2.87
C THR A 182 -10.29 5.91 3.81
N SER A 183 -10.95 6.92 3.26
CA SER A 183 -11.76 7.91 3.98
C SER A 183 -13.20 7.46 4.25
N HIS A 184 -13.64 6.36 3.68
CA HIS A 184 -15.02 5.91 3.74
C HIS A 184 -15.12 4.39 3.84
N PRO A 185 -16.19 3.85 4.45
CA PRO A 185 -16.42 2.43 4.49
C PRO A 185 -16.54 1.83 3.10
N GLN A 186 -15.74 0.82 2.81
CA GLN A 186 -15.80 0.04 1.58
C GLN A 186 -15.14 -1.33 1.77
N ALA A 187 -15.34 -2.23 0.83
CA ALA A 187 -14.69 -3.53 0.84
C ALA A 187 -13.17 -3.36 0.69
N MET A 188 -12.40 -4.17 1.42
CA MET A 188 -10.94 -4.21 1.26
C MET A 188 -10.58 -4.59 -0.18
N PRO A 189 -9.50 -4.02 -0.73
CA PRO A 189 -8.97 -4.46 -2.02
C PRO A 189 -8.69 -5.95 -2.02
N LYS A 190 -8.95 -6.61 -3.14
CA LYS A 190 -8.57 -8.01 -3.31
C LYS A 190 -7.05 -8.14 -3.22
N ASN A 191 -6.57 -9.11 -2.46
CA ASN A 191 -5.14 -9.40 -2.38
C ASN A 191 -4.68 -10.20 -3.62
N VAL A 192 -4.66 -9.53 -4.77
CA VAL A 192 -4.18 -10.09 -6.02
C VAL A 192 -2.79 -9.54 -6.30
N ARG A 193 -1.84 -10.43 -6.63
CA ARG A 193 -0.45 -10.04 -6.89
C ARG A 193 -0.31 -9.36 -8.24
N THR A 194 0.61 -8.40 -8.31
CA THR A 194 1.07 -7.80 -9.56
C THR A 194 2.27 -8.56 -10.11
N ALA A 195 2.63 -8.33 -11.38
CA ALA A 195 3.78 -9.00 -12.01
C ALA A 195 5.11 -8.72 -11.31
N ARG A 196 5.22 -7.64 -10.54
CA ARG A 196 6.46 -7.27 -9.83
C ARG A 196 6.57 -7.83 -8.41
N GLN A 197 5.56 -8.55 -7.93
CA GLN A 197 5.54 -9.12 -6.57
C GLN A 197 5.96 -10.57 -6.48
#